data_471d83df65ffa4a77b9bb0e633e8c420
#
_entry.id   471d83df65ffa4a77b9bb0e633e8c420
#
_cell.length_a   1.000
_cell.length_b   1.000
_cell.length_c   1.000
_cell.angle_alpha   90.00
_cell.angle_beta   90.00
_cell.angle_gamma   90.00
#
_symmetry.space_group_name_H-M   'P 1'
#
loop_
_entity.id
_entity.type
_entity.pdbx_description
1 polymer ?
#
loop_
_entity_poly.entity_id
_entity_poly.type
_entity_poly.pdbx_seq_one_letter_code
_entity_poly.pdbx_strand_id
1 'polypeptide(L)'
;LKWQEQVFDLEDAKELQRLKRTAPAGLVPWLDDGELRIHDSLAIAEYLHECCPERHLYPVDKAERALARSLCAELHAGFRQIRTLLPFFLGAPTQSEPPVEVIDELARLQTLWSQARGPFYFDEASILDAFYAVMAYRLASYGISLPGQAGAYQQALLAWPLWQETLLRARLQ
;
A
#
# COMPACT_ATOMS: atom_id res chain seq x y z
N LEU A 1 -11.65 -15.71 3.09
CA LEU A 1 -11.69 -15.95 1.65
C LEU A 1 -10.63 -16.97 1.26
N LYS A 2 -10.94 -17.81 0.28
CA LYS A 2 -9.94 -18.65 -0.40
C LYS A 2 -9.68 -18.00 -1.75
N TRP A 3 -8.40 -17.86 -2.10
CA TRP A 3 -8.00 -17.30 -3.41
C TRP A 3 -6.85 -18.12 -3.99
N GLN A 4 -6.66 -17.97 -5.29
CA GLN A 4 -5.47 -18.41 -6.00
C GLN A 4 -4.68 -17.17 -6.42
N GLU A 5 -3.38 -17.25 -6.33
CA GLU A 5 -2.48 -16.16 -6.69
C GLU A 5 -1.75 -16.50 -7.97
N GLN A 6 -1.65 -15.53 -8.86
CA GLN A 6 -0.80 -15.59 -10.05
C GLN A 6 0.17 -14.42 -10.02
N VAL A 7 1.45 -14.73 -10.05
CA VAL A 7 2.53 -13.75 -10.04
C VAL A 7 3.07 -13.56 -11.45
N PHE A 8 3.46 -12.33 -11.75
CA PHE A 8 4.14 -11.95 -13.00
C PHE A 8 5.47 -11.31 -12.66
N ASP A 9 6.54 -11.83 -13.25
CA ASP A 9 7.84 -11.16 -13.22
C ASP A 9 7.81 -9.98 -14.21
N LEU A 10 7.83 -8.76 -13.67
CA LEU A 10 7.76 -7.55 -14.49
C LEU A 10 9.11 -7.20 -15.14
N GLU A 11 10.21 -7.85 -14.75
CA GLU A 11 11.52 -7.72 -15.37
C GLU A 11 11.71 -8.71 -16.55
N ASP A 12 10.91 -9.79 -16.58
CA ASP A 12 10.89 -10.72 -17.73
C ASP A 12 10.00 -10.16 -18.85
N ALA A 13 10.59 -9.91 -20.02
CA ALA A 13 9.87 -9.34 -21.17
C ALA A 13 8.71 -10.23 -21.67
N LYS A 14 8.81 -11.57 -21.53
CA LYS A 14 7.74 -12.50 -21.93
C LYS A 14 6.58 -12.44 -20.96
N GLU A 15 6.88 -12.43 -19.65
CA GLU A 15 5.87 -12.29 -18.60
C GLU A 15 5.16 -10.93 -18.70
N LEU A 16 5.90 -9.84 -18.91
CA LEU A 16 5.33 -8.53 -19.15
C LEU A 16 4.43 -8.49 -20.38
N GLN A 17 4.80 -9.18 -21.48
CA GLN A 17 3.96 -9.29 -22.66
C GLN A 17 2.72 -10.15 -22.40
N ARG A 18 2.85 -11.22 -21.61
CA ARG A 18 1.73 -12.06 -21.17
C ARG A 18 0.76 -11.24 -20.31
N LEU A 19 1.26 -10.48 -19.33
CA LEU A 19 0.48 -9.57 -18.50
C LEU A 19 -0.34 -8.59 -19.36
N LYS A 20 0.30 -7.89 -20.30
CA LYS A 20 -0.36 -6.91 -21.18
C LYS A 20 -1.49 -7.49 -22.01
N ARG A 21 -1.44 -8.80 -22.32
CA ARG A 21 -2.51 -9.49 -23.06
C ARG A 21 -3.61 -10.05 -22.18
N THR A 22 -3.29 -10.37 -20.92
CA THR A 22 -4.20 -11.09 -20.01
C THR A 22 -4.94 -10.14 -19.07
N ALA A 23 -4.23 -9.15 -18.50
CA ALA A 23 -4.81 -8.22 -17.53
C ALA A 23 -5.73 -7.20 -18.21
N PRO A 24 -6.86 -6.84 -17.58
CA PRO A 24 -7.85 -5.91 -18.15
C PRO A 24 -7.26 -4.56 -18.55
N ALA A 25 -6.34 -4.01 -17.71
CA ALA A 25 -5.65 -2.75 -17.96
C ALA A 25 -4.19 -2.94 -18.43
N GLY A 26 -3.74 -4.19 -18.64
CA GLY A 26 -2.33 -4.49 -18.91
C GLY A 26 -1.40 -4.24 -17.71
N LEU A 27 -1.95 -4.15 -16.52
CA LEU A 27 -1.27 -3.81 -15.25
C LEU A 27 -1.70 -4.77 -14.14
N VAL A 28 -0.89 -4.84 -13.09
CA VAL A 28 -1.22 -5.50 -11.81
C VAL A 28 -1.57 -4.43 -10.77
N PRO A 29 -2.41 -4.75 -9.75
CA PRO A 29 -3.16 -5.99 -9.59
C PRO A 29 -4.47 -6.01 -10.38
N TRP A 30 -5.01 -7.22 -10.60
CA TRP A 30 -6.42 -7.40 -10.90
C TRP A 30 -6.96 -8.57 -10.09
N LEU A 31 -8.28 -8.62 -9.92
CA LEU A 31 -9.02 -9.67 -9.26
C LEU A 31 -10.04 -10.26 -10.23
N ASP A 32 -10.04 -11.58 -10.36
CA ASP A 32 -11.10 -12.32 -11.05
C ASP A 32 -12.03 -12.96 -10.01
N ASP A 33 -13.33 -12.68 -10.09
CA ASP A 33 -14.37 -13.31 -9.28
C ASP A 33 -15.53 -13.78 -10.20
N GLY A 34 -15.49 -15.05 -10.56
CA GLY A 34 -16.37 -15.61 -11.59
C GLY A 34 -16.11 -14.95 -12.95
N GLU A 35 -17.15 -14.29 -13.49
CA GLU A 35 -17.03 -13.55 -14.78
C GLU A 35 -16.58 -12.09 -14.57
N LEU A 36 -16.55 -11.61 -13.32
CA LEU A 36 -16.17 -10.24 -13.01
C LEU A 36 -14.65 -10.10 -12.97
N ARG A 37 -14.13 -9.11 -13.67
CA ARG A 37 -12.71 -8.73 -13.68
C ARG A 37 -12.54 -7.31 -13.19
N ILE A 38 -11.91 -7.15 -12.03
CA ILE A 38 -11.68 -5.86 -11.40
C ILE A 38 -10.19 -5.56 -11.44
N HIS A 39 -9.83 -4.42 -11.95
CA HIS A 39 -8.45 -3.93 -11.91
C HIS A 39 -8.36 -2.68 -11.05
N ASP A 40 -7.14 -2.30 -10.68
CA ASP A 40 -6.83 -1.25 -9.72
C ASP A 40 -7.00 -1.67 -8.25
N SER A 41 -5.95 -1.45 -7.46
CA SER A 41 -5.91 -1.88 -6.06
C SER A 41 -6.96 -1.22 -5.18
N LEU A 42 -7.33 0.05 -5.46
CA LEU A 42 -8.35 0.76 -4.69
C LEU A 42 -9.74 0.22 -5.00
N ALA A 43 -10.04 -0.05 -6.28
CA ALA A 43 -11.30 -0.65 -6.69
C ALA A 43 -11.46 -2.07 -6.12
N ILE A 44 -10.39 -2.86 -6.12
CA ILE A 44 -10.37 -4.20 -5.50
C ILE A 44 -10.65 -4.10 -4.00
N ALA A 45 -10.03 -3.13 -3.31
CA ALA A 45 -10.23 -2.91 -1.88
C ALA A 45 -11.70 -2.56 -1.55
N GLU A 46 -12.34 -1.68 -2.35
CA GLU A 46 -13.76 -1.35 -2.20
C GLU A 46 -14.65 -2.57 -2.44
N TYR A 47 -14.40 -3.32 -3.51
CA TYR A 47 -15.14 -4.54 -3.80
C TYR A 47 -15.05 -5.57 -2.66
N LEU A 48 -13.85 -5.81 -2.13
CA LEU A 48 -13.66 -6.72 -1.01
C LEU A 48 -14.36 -6.24 0.27
N HIS A 49 -14.42 -4.93 0.51
CA HIS A 49 -15.17 -4.37 1.62
C HIS A 49 -16.68 -4.63 1.50
N GLU A 50 -17.23 -4.52 0.29
CA GLU A 50 -18.64 -4.84 0.03
C GLU A 50 -18.93 -6.34 0.14
N CYS A 51 -18.03 -7.19 -0.36
CA CYS A 51 -18.17 -8.65 -0.28
C CYS A 51 -18.05 -9.22 1.14
N CYS A 52 -17.32 -8.55 2.03
CA CYS A 52 -17.02 -9.03 3.38
C CYS A 52 -17.29 -7.96 4.45
N PRO A 53 -18.57 -7.50 4.59
CA PRO A 53 -18.91 -6.39 5.49
C PRO A 53 -18.57 -6.71 6.96
N GLU A 54 -18.62 -7.99 7.35
CA GLU A 54 -18.30 -8.46 8.69
C GLU A 54 -16.79 -8.34 9.04
N ARG A 55 -15.94 -8.11 8.06
CA ARG A 55 -14.50 -7.94 8.25
C ARG A 55 -14.10 -6.52 8.58
N HIS A 56 -15.01 -5.57 8.45
CA HIS A 56 -14.77 -4.15 8.74
C HIS A 56 -13.47 -3.61 8.12
N LEU A 57 -13.25 -3.93 6.80
CA LEU A 57 -12.03 -3.52 6.11
C LEU A 57 -11.80 -2.00 6.07
N TYR A 58 -12.87 -1.22 6.27
CA TYR A 58 -12.84 0.21 6.58
C TYR A 58 -13.50 0.46 7.95
N PRO A 59 -13.23 1.62 8.60
CA PRO A 59 -13.89 1.99 9.86
C PRO A 59 -15.41 1.91 9.80
N VAL A 60 -16.02 1.46 10.89
CA VAL A 60 -17.47 1.37 11.03
C VAL A 60 -18.11 2.77 11.10
N ASP A 61 -17.44 3.72 11.75
CA ASP A 61 -17.91 5.11 11.79
C ASP A 61 -17.89 5.72 10.38
N LYS A 62 -18.97 6.42 10.04
CA LYS A 62 -19.17 6.99 8.70
C LYS A 62 -18.14 8.09 8.37
N ALA A 63 -17.79 8.92 9.34
CA ALA A 63 -16.86 10.03 9.11
C ALA A 63 -15.44 9.51 8.98
N GLU A 64 -15.03 8.57 9.82
CA GLU A 64 -13.74 7.89 9.73
C GLU A 64 -13.60 7.10 8.43
N ARG A 65 -14.64 6.39 8.02
CA ARG A 65 -14.67 5.66 6.75
C ARG A 65 -14.53 6.60 5.55
N ALA A 66 -15.17 7.76 5.58
CA ALA A 66 -15.02 8.77 4.53
C ALA A 66 -13.60 9.33 4.50
N LEU A 67 -13.02 9.59 5.67
CA LEU A 67 -11.62 10.03 5.79
C LEU A 67 -10.65 8.95 5.29
N ALA A 68 -10.84 7.69 5.68
CA ALA A 68 -10.01 6.58 5.23
C ALA A 68 -9.99 6.48 3.69
N ARG A 69 -11.15 6.58 3.04
CA ARG A 69 -11.25 6.60 1.57
C ARG A 69 -10.53 7.79 0.94
N SER A 70 -10.66 8.96 1.54
CA SER A 70 -9.97 10.17 1.08
C SER A 70 -8.45 10.00 1.14
N LEU A 71 -7.94 9.46 2.24
CA LEU A 71 -6.50 9.21 2.44
C LEU A 71 -5.97 8.10 1.51
N CYS A 72 -6.74 7.03 1.30
CA CYS A 72 -6.39 6.00 0.31
C CYS A 72 -6.32 6.59 -1.10
N ALA A 73 -7.29 7.42 -1.48
CA ALA A 73 -7.33 8.07 -2.79
C ALA A 73 -6.16 9.06 -2.96
N GLU A 74 -5.83 9.85 -1.93
CA GLU A 74 -4.66 10.74 -1.93
C GLU A 74 -3.37 9.95 -2.14
N LEU A 75 -3.19 8.85 -1.39
CA LEU A 75 -2.01 8.00 -1.58
C LEU A 75 -1.99 7.37 -2.96
N HIS A 76 -3.13 6.89 -3.46
CA HIS A 76 -3.23 6.21 -4.74
C HIS A 76 -2.88 7.14 -5.93
N ALA A 77 -3.37 8.36 -5.93
CA ALA A 77 -3.15 9.34 -7.02
C ALA A 77 -1.92 10.22 -6.83
N GLY A 78 -1.44 10.36 -5.59
CA GLY A 78 -0.38 11.30 -5.20
C GLY A 78 0.98 10.66 -4.96
N PHE A 79 1.85 11.42 -4.29
CA PHE A 79 3.21 11.01 -3.89
C PHE A 79 4.05 10.54 -5.08
N ARG A 80 3.95 11.27 -6.18
CA ARG A 80 4.57 10.90 -7.45
C ARG A 80 6.10 11.02 -7.41
N GLN A 81 6.62 12.01 -6.70
CA GLN A 81 8.07 12.19 -6.55
C GLN A 81 8.65 11.04 -5.72
N ILE A 82 8.03 10.72 -4.59
CA ILE A 82 8.44 9.57 -3.78
C ILE A 82 8.38 8.28 -4.61
N ARG A 83 7.31 8.04 -5.37
CA ARG A 83 7.17 6.82 -6.18
C ARG A 83 8.21 6.73 -7.30
N THR A 84 8.60 7.85 -7.88
CA THR A 84 9.53 7.93 -9.02
C THR A 84 10.98 7.84 -8.54
N LEU A 85 11.33 8.61 -7.51
CA LEU A 85 12.72 8.75 -7.05
C LEU A 85 13.13 7.74 -5.99
N LEU A 86 12.14 7.16 -5.29
CA LEU A 86 12.30 6.11 -4.31
C LEU A 86 11.45 4.88 -4.72
N PRO A 87 11.77 4.19 -5.84
CA PRO A 87 10.99 3.05 -6.31
C PRO A 87 10.93 1.93 -5.26
N PHE A 88 9.83 1.17 -5.29
CA PHE A 88 9.67 0.03 -4.40
C PHE A 88 10.60 -1.12 -4.83
N PHE A 89 11.28 -1.75 -3.89
CA PHE A 89 12.11 -2.93 -4.13
C PHE A 89 12.18 -3.81 -2.87
N LEU A 90 12.46 -5.09 -3.04
CA LEU A 90 12.55 -6.08 -1.95
C LEU A 90 13.99 -6.38 -1.51
N GLY A 91 14.96 -5.67 -2.02
CA GLY A 91 16.37 -5.84 -1.72
C GLY A 91 16.81 -5.32 -0.35
N ALA A 92 18.12 -5.35 -0.11
CA ALA A 92 18.69 -4.79 1.11
C ALA A 92 18.47 -3.28 1.18
N PRO A 93 18.11 -2.73 2.36
CA PRO A 93 17.93 -1.30 2.51
C PRO A 93 19.17 -0.50 2.08
N THR A 94 18.93 0.62 1.42
CA THR A 94 19.98 1.59 1.07
C THR A 94 19.85 2.81 1.98
N GLN A 95 20.96 3.41 2.35
CA GLN A 95 20.95 4.69 3.07
C GLN A 95 21.35 5.80 2.10
N SER A 96 20.45 6.74 1.88
CA SER A 96 20.72 7.94 1.08
C SER A 96 19.97 9.13 1.68
N GLU A 97 20.54 10.31 1.52
CA GLU A 97 19.77 11.53 1.80
C GLU A 97 18.58 11.61 0.84
N PRO A 98 17.38 11.95 1.34
CA PRO A 98 16.21 12.10 0.49
C PRO A 98 16.47 13.16 -0.60
N PRO A 99 16.13 12.88 -1.88
CA PRO A 99 16.16 13.90 -2.92
C PRO A 99 15.32 15.12 -2.52
N VAL A 100 15.77 16.32 -2.90
CA VAL A 100 15.07 17.56 -2.54
C VAL A 100 13.62 17.59 -3.04
N GLU A 101 13.36 16.95 -4.17
CA GLU A 101 12.04 16.86 -4.81
C GLU A 101 11.00 16.08 -3.99
N VAL A 102 11.44 15.22 -3.06
CA VAL A 102 10.51 14.45 -2.22
C VAL A 102 10.18 15.12 -0.88
N ILE A 103 10.86 16.22 -0.52
CA ILE A 103 10.74 16.84 0.80
C ILE A 103 9.31 17.28 1.10
N ASP A 104 8.63 17.92 0.15
CA ASP A 104 7.25 18.38 0.34
C ASP A 104 6.28 17.19 0.52
N GLU A 105 6.47 16.10 -0.22
CA GLU A 105 5.67 14.90 -0.08
C GLU A 105 5.95 14.16 1.23
N LEU A 106 7.20 14.15 1.72
CA LEU A 106 7.55 13.64 3.05
C LEU A 106 6.90 14.49 4.16
N ALA A 107 6.93 15.81 4.06
CA ALA A 107 6.25 16.70 4.99
C ALA A 107 4.74 16.46 5.02
N ARG A 108 4.13 16.21 3.84
CA ARG A 108 2.72 15.83 3.74
C ARG A 108 2.45 14.50 4.44
N LEU A 109 3.24 13.44 4.19
CA LEU A 109 3.11 12.17 4.89
C LEU A 109 3.27 12.32 6.39
N GLN A 110 4.26 13.09 6.86
CA GLN A 110 4.45 13.38 8.27
C GLN A 110 3.20 14.00 8.87
N THR A 111 2.60 15.00 8.20
CA THR A 111 1.36 15.64 8.65
C THR A 111 0.21 14.64 8.77
N LEU A 112 0.03 13.79 7.76
CA LEU A 112 -1.02 12.77 7.73
C LEU A 112 -0.81 11.72 8.83
N TRP A 113 0.39 11.17 8.92
CA TRP A 113 0.70 10.07 9.83
C TRP A 113 0.81 10.51 11.28
N SER A 114 1.04 11.80 11.54
CA SER A 114 0.96 12.37 12.90
C SER A 114 -0.44 12.34 13.50
N GLN A 115 -1.47 12.10 12.69
CA GLN A 115 -2.86 11.98 13.12
C GLN A 115 -3.25 10.54 13.50
N ALA A 116 -2.36 9.56 13.31
CA ALA A 116 -2.60 8.17 13.71
C ALA A 116 -2.80 8.10 15.23
N ARG A 117 -3.81 7.33 15.66
CA ARG A 117 -4.19 7.24 17.08
C ARG A 117 -3.35 6.24 17.87
N GLY A 118 -2.70 5.30 17.17
CA GLY A 118 -1.92 4.24 17.79
C GLY A 118 -1.12 3.45 16.76
N PRO A 119 -1.06 2.13 16.90
CA PRO A 119 -0.37 1.28 15.92
C PRO A 119 -1.04 1.30 14.54
N PHE A 120 -2.32 1.68 14.48
CA PHE A 120 -3.09 1.89 13.26
C PHE A 120 -3.60 3.34 13.19
N TYR A 121 -4.04 3.75 12.01
CA TYR A 121 -4.48 5.12 11.80
C TYR A 121 -5.72 5.45 12.62
N PHE A 122 -6.66 4.50 12.67
CA PHE A 122 -7.82 4.51 13.56
C PHE A 122 -7.58 3.52 14.71
N ASP A 123 -8.63 3.15 15.45
CA ASP A 123 -8.50 2.25 16.60
C ASP A 123 -8.15 0.82 16.17
N GLU A 124 -8.59 0.41 14.98
CA GLU A 124 -8.34 -0.92 14.40
C GLU A 124 -7.67 -0.82 13.02
N ALA A 125 -6.99 -1.90 12.62
CA ALA A 125 -6.37 -1.99 11.30
C ALA A 125 -7.43 -1.93 10.19
N SER A 126 -7.12 -1.19 9.16
CA SER A 126 -8.00 -0.99 8.02
C SER A 126 -7.24 -1.09 6.68
N ILE A 127 -7.97 -0.98 5.57
CA ILE A 127 -7.37 -0.87 4.23
C ILE A 127 -6.38 0.28 4.15
N LEU A 128 -6.64 1.40 4.85
CA LEU A 128 -5.72 2.54 4.87
C LEU A 128 -4.34 2.14 5.39
N ASP A 129 -4.29 1.34 6.45
CA ASP A 129 -3.03 0.88 7.03
C ASP A 129 -2.29 -0.06 6.07
N ALA A 130 -3.02 -0.90 5.34
CA ALA A 130 -2.43 -1.76 4.32
C ALA A 130 -1.81 -0.95 3.17
N PHE A 131 -2.48 0.11 2.71
CA PHE A 131 -1.92 1.03 1.70
C PHE A 131 -0.71 1.79 2.24
N TYR A 132 -0.79 2.30 3.47
CA TYR A 132 0.31 3.02 4.08
C TYR A 132 1.50 2.13 4.44
N ALA A 133 1.31 0.83 4.73
CA ALA A 133 2.40 -0.10 4.99
C ALA A 133 3.36 -0.22 3.79
N VAL A 134 2.83 -0.20 2.56
CA VAL A 134 3.65 -0.18 1.34
C VAL A 134 4.51 1.08 1.27
N MET A 135 3.94 2.25 1.63
CA MET A 135 4.68 3.50 1.66
C MET A 135 5.69 3.53 2.81
N ALA A 136 5.33 3.04 4.00
CA ALA A 136 6.21 2.94 5.15
C ALA A 136 7.45 2.08 4.83
N TYR A 137 7.24 0.93 4.18
CA TYR A 137 8.32 0.07 3.76
C TYR A 137 9.20 0.73 2.70
N ARG A 138 8.60 1.40 1.70
CA ARG A 138 9.33 2.16 0.69
C ARG A 138 10.28 3.16 1.33
N LEU A 139 9.81 3.99 2.26
CA LEU A 139 10.64 4.96 2.96
C LEU A 139 11.76 4.28 3.77
N ALA A 140 11.42 3.23 4.52
CA ALA A 140 12.39 2.48 5.33
C ALA A 140 13.48 1.83 4.48
N SER A 141 13.17 1.39 3.25
CA SER A 141 14.15 0.83 2.31
C SER A 141 15.22 1.84 1.87
N TYR A 142 14.96 3.14 2.03
CA TYR A 142 15.91 4.22 1.79
C TYR A 142 16.44 4.86 3.08
N GLY A 143 16.23 4.22 4.24
CA GLY A 143 16.69 4.74 5.53
C GLY A 143 15.90 5.95 6.02
N ILE A 144 14.73 6.26 5.43
CA ILE A 144 13.91 7.42 5.78
C ILE A 144 12.94 7.02 6.89
N SER A 145 13.10 7.66 8.06
CA SER A 145 12.20 7.53 9.21
C SER A 145 11.62 8.90 9.53
N LEU A 146 10.30 8.96 9.69
CA LEU A 146 9.62 10.20 10.07
C LEU A 146 9.73 10.42 11.58
N PRO A 147 9.69 11.67 12.05
CA PRO A 147 9.80 11.97 13.47
C PRO A 147 8.46 11.84 14.21
N GLY A 148 8.52 11.74 15.54
CA GLY A 148 7.36 11.82 16.44
C GLY A 148 6.31 10.74 16.19
N GLN A 149 5.03 11.12 16.28
CA GLN A 149 3.90 10.20 16.07
C GLN A 149 3.88 9.59 14.68
N ALA A 150 4.27 10.33 13.63
CA ALA A 150 4.38 9.81 12.28
C ALA A 150 5.40 8.68 12.20
N GLY A 151 6.54 8.81 12.86
CA GLY A 151 7.54 7.74 12.94
C GLY A 151 7.07 6.56 13.77
N ALA A 152 6.38 6.78 14.88
CA ALA A 152 5.79 5.69 15.66
C ALA A 152 4.79 4.88 14.84
N TYR A 153 3.93 5.53 14.07
CA TYR A 153 2.99 4.89 13.16
C TYR A 153 3.73 4.14 12.04
N GLN A 154 4.75 4.74 11.42
CA GLN A 154 5.60 4.07 10.43
C GLN A 154 6.18 2.76 10.98
N GLN A 155 6.75 2.79 12.18
CA GLN A 155 7.32 1.59 12.81
C GLN A 155 6.25 0.54 13.12
N ALA A 156 5.07 0.97 13.58
CA ALA A 156 3.95 0.06 13.84
C ALA A 156 3.51 -0.67 12.56
N LEU A 157 3.38 0.04 11.44
CA LEU A 157 3.06 -0.55 10.14
C LEU A 157 4.12 -1.56 9.69
N LEU A 158 5.41 -1.21 9.85
CA LEU A 158 6.52 -2.11 9.51
C LEU A 158 6.55 -3.36 10.38
N ALA A 159 6.16 -3.26 11.64
CA ALA A 159 6.07 -4.36 12.59
C ALA A 159 4.76 -5.17 12.49
N TRP A 160 3.79 -4.70 11.71
CA TRP A 160 2.48 -5.35 11.62
C TRP A 160 2.58 -6.77 11.07
N PRO A 161 2.08 -7.80 11.80
CA PRO A 161 2.23 -9.20 11.40
C PRO A 161 1.74 -9.51 9.99
N LEU A 162 0.60 -8.92 9.57
CA LEU A 162 0.07 -9.10 8.21
C LEU A 162 1.05 -8.56 7.16
N TRP A 163 1.66 -7.40 7.42
CA TRP A 163 2.66 -6.82 6.53
C TRP A 163 3.92 -7.69 6.44
N GLN A 164 4.40 -8.19 7.58
CA GLN A 164 5.57 -9.07 7.63
C GLN A 164 5.33 -10.39 6.88
N GLU A 165 4.16 -10.99 7.03
CA GLU A 165 3.76 -12.18 6.26
C GLU A 165 3.72 -11.88 4.75
N THR A 166 3.17 -10.72 4.36
CA THR A 166 3.12 -10.28 2.95
C THR A 166 4.51 -10.13 2.36
N LEU A 167 5.44 -9.49 3.08
CA LEU A 167 6.83 -9.36 2.66
C LEU A 167 7.54 -10.72 2.52
N LEU A 168 7.31 -11.62 3.47
CA LEU A 168 7.89 -12.97 3.41
C LEU A 168 7.41 -13.69 2.16
N ARG A 169 6.11 -13.66 1.87
CA ARG A 169 5.55 -14.26 0.64
C ARG A 169 6.14 -13.65 -0.62
N ALA A 170 6.23 -12.32 -0.70
CA ALA A 170 6.76 -11.62 -1.86
C ALA A 170 8.26 -11.93 -2.13
N ARG A 171 9.04 -12.28 -1.10
CA ARG A 171 10.44 -12.68 -1.24
C ARG A 171 10.65 -14.12 -1.66
N LEU A 172 9.63 -14.96 -1.57
CA LEU A 172 9.67 -16.38 -1.94
C LEU A 172 9.24 -16.62 -3.40
N GLN A 173 8.75 -15.59 -4.06
CA GLN A 173 8.30 -15.59 -5.45
C GLN A 173 9.41 -15.06 -6.37
#